data_e6d5f3da896030bbd920548696821b8f
#
_entry.id   e6d5f3da896030bbd920548696821b8f
#
_cell.length_a   1.000
_cell.length_b   1.000
_cell.length_c   1.000
_cell.angle_alpha   90.00
_cell.angle_beta   90.00
_cell.angle_gamma   90.00
#
_symmetry.space_group_name_H-M   'P 1'
#
loop_
_entity.id
_entity.type
_entity.pdbx_description
1 polymer ?
#
loop_
_entity_poly.entity_id
_entity_poly.type
_entity_poly.pdbx_seq_one_letter_code
_entity_poly.pdbx_strand_id
1 'polypeptide(L)' 'MNKIKIKQIRSKIKRPCDQKKTLEALGLRGIGHIVEHNPDPSILGMIKKVEHLIKIID' A
#
# COMPACT_ATOMS: atom_id res chain seq x y z
N MET A 1 3.82 -6.49 -17.10
CA MET A 1 5.20 -6.76 -17.04
C MET A 1 5.95 -6.04 -15.98
N ASN A 2 5.83 -4.74 -15.93
CA ASN A 2 6.53 -3.99 -14.90
C ASN A 2 5.65 -3.90 -13.68
N LYS A 3 6.08 -4.54 -12.63
CA LYS A 3 5.37 -4.47 -11.37
C LYS A 3 5.95 -3.35 -10.53
N ILE A 4 5.09 -2.77 -9.71
CA ILE A 4 5.53 -1.76 -8.76
C ILE A 4 5.71 -2.42 -7.40
N LYS A 5 6.71 -1.94 -6.68
CA LYS A 5 6.94 -2.38 -5.31
C LYS A 5 6.56 -1.25 -4.38
N ILE A 6 5.81 -1.59 -3.36
CA ILE A 6 5.39 -0.61 -2.38
C ILE A 6 5.80 -1.09 -1.00
N LYS A 7 6.21 -0.15 -0.18
CA LYS A 7 6.67 -0.43 1.17
C LYS A 7 5.86 0.40 2.14
N GLN A 8 5.39 -0.23 3.20
CA GLN A 8 4.68 0.50 4.24
C GLN A 8 5.71 1.22 5.11
N ILE A 9 5.58 2.53 5.18
CA ILE A 9 6.52 3.36 5.95
C ILE A 9 5.92 3.93 7.21
N ARG A 10 4.60 3.81 7.39
CA ARG A 10 3.93 4.30 8.58
C ARG A 10 2.96 3.26 9.08
N SER A 11 2.71 3.29 10.39
CA SER A 11 1.79 2.34 11.01
C SER A 11 0.36 2.63 10.60
N LYS A 12 -0.44 1.56 10.47
CA LYS A 12 -1.87 1.69 10.21
C LYS A 12 -2.65 1.91 11.51
N ILE A 13 -2.00 1.85 12.65
CA ILE A 13 -2.64 2.10 13.94
C ILE A 13 -3.09 3.55 13.99
N LYS A 14 -4.29 3.81 14.50
CA LYS A 14 -4.89 5.14 14.58
C LYS A 14 -5.29 5.70 13.23
N ARG A 15 -5.34 4.86 12.20
CA ARG A 15 -5.82 5.29 10.88
C ARG A 15 -7.25 4.84 10.69
N PRO A 16 -8.02 5.50 9.80
CA PRO A 16 -9.39 5.08 9.51
C PRO A 16 -9.44 3.64 9.04
N CYS A 17 -10.57 2.97 9.29
CA CYS A 17 -10.72 1.58 8.88
C CYS A 17 -10.56 1.40 7.39
N ASP A 18 -10.99 2.38 6.60
CA ASP A 18 -10.84 2.29 5.15
C ASP A 18 -9.39 2.15 4.75
N GLN A 19 -8.52 2.93 5.39
CA GLN A 19 -7.09 2.88 5.08
C GLN A 19 -6.49 1.56 5.54
N LYS A 20 -6.91 1.08 6.71
CA LYS A 20 -6.43 -0.21 7.20
C LYS A 20 -6.82 -1.32 6.25
N LYS A 21 -8.07 -1.32 5.78
CA LYS A 21 -8.55 -2.34 4.86
C LYS A 21 -7.81 -2.25 3.52
N THR A 22 -7.51 -1.03 3.08
CA THR A 22 -6.78 -0.84 1.83
C THR A 22 -5.38 -1.41 1.94
N LEU A 23 -4.70 -1.17 3.05
CA LEU A 23 -3.37 -1.73 3.27
C LEU A 23 -3.42 -3.25 3.30
N GLU A 24 -4.44 -3.81 3.95
CA GLU A 24 -4.59 -5.27 4.00
C GLU A 24 -4.85 -5.83 2.61
N ALA A 25 -5.67 -5.13 1.83
CA ALA A 25 -5.95 -5.57 0.46
C ALA A 25 -4.70 -5.55 -0.40
N LEU A 26 -3.80 -4.60 -0.13
CA LEU A 26 -2.52 -4.53 -0.83
C LEU A 26 -1.53 -5.57 -0.32
N GLY A 27 -1.82 -6.19 0.81
CA GLY A 27 -0.93 -7.20 1.39
C GLY A 27 0.08 -6.65 2.37
N LEU A 28 -0.04 -5.37 2.71
CA LEU A 28 0.88 -4.74 3.66
C LEU A 28 0.38 -4.98 5.08
N ARG A 29 1.21 -5.60 5.88
CA ARG A 29 0.82 -5.98 7.24
C ARG A 29 1.57 -5.27 8.33
N GLY A 30 2.62 -4.54 7.98
CA GLY A 30 3.39 -3.84 8.98
C GLY A 30 4.41 -2.93 8.34
N ILE A 31 5.01 -2.08 9.17
CA ILE A 31 6.02 -1.15 8.71
C ILE A 31 7.22 -1.93 8.16
N GLY A 32 7.68 -1.51 7.00
CA GLY A 32 8.82 -2.17 6.38
C GLY A 32 8.44 -3.32 5.47
N HIS A 33 7.17 -3.72 5.47
CA HIS A 33 6.72 -4.80 4.61
C HIS A 33 6.66 -4.31 3.17
N ILE A 34 7.21 -5.10 2.27
CA ILE A 34 7.28 -4.75 0.84
C ILE A 34 6.47 -5.75 0.05
N VAL A 35 5.64 -5.27 -0.87
CA VAL A 35 4.86 -6.12 -1.74
C VAL A 35 4.96 -5.61 -3.17
N GLU A 36 4.72 -6.51 -4.12
CA GLU A 36 4.68 -6.18 -5.53
C GLU A 36 3.26 -6.30 -6.06
N HIS A 37 2.89 -5.38 -6.92
CA HIS A 37 1.59 -5.40 -7.56
C HIS A 37 1.72 -4.93 -9.00
N ASN A 38 0.80 -5.40 -9.83
CA ASN A 38 0.68 -4.85 -11.19
C ASN A 38 0.11 -3.45 -11.07
N PRO A 39 0.56 -2.51 -11.92
CA PRO A 39 0.05 -1.14 -11.87
C PRO A 39 -1.33 -1.01 -12.53
N ASP A 40 -2.28 -1.78 -12.06
CA ASP A 40 -3.67 -1.70 -12.54
C ASP A 40 -4.36 -0.46 -12.00
N PRO A 41 -5.37 0.05 -12.70
CA PRO A 41 -6.14 1.18 -12.18
C PRO A 41 -6.68 0.92 -10.78
N SER A 42 -7.12 -0.31 -10.50
CA SER A 42 -7.63 -0.65 -9.17
C SER A 42 -6.54 -0.52 -8.12
N ILE A 43 -5.37 -1.05 -8.41
CA ILE A 43 -4.24 -1.02 -7.50
C ILE A 43 -3.76 0.42 -7.31
N LEU A 44 -3.67 1.17 -8.40
CA LEU A 44 -3.23 2.55 -8.32
C LEU A 44 -4.19 3.39 -7.48
N GLY A 45 -5.49 3.11 -7.59
CA GLY A 45 -6.49 3.80 -6.78
C GLY A 45 -6.32 3.51 -5.30
N MET A 46 -6.03 2.24 -4.96
CA MET A 46 -5.79 1.87 -3.57
C MET A 46 -4.51 2.50 -3.04
N ILE A 47 -3.48 2.53 -3.86
CA ILE A 47 -2.22 3.15 -3.47
C ILE A 47 -2.42 4.62 -3.16
N LYS A 48 -3.21 5.31 -3.97
CA LYS A 48 -3.48 6.73 -3.74
C LYS A 48 -4.16 6.98 -2.41
N LYS A 49 -5.04 6.08 -2.00
CA LYS A 49 -5.75 6.23 -0.73
C LYS A 49 -4.80 6.20 0.46
N VAL A 50 -3.71 5.47 0.33
CA VAL A 50 -2.78 5.28 1.46
C VAL A 50 -1.37 5.73 1.11
N GLU A 51 -1.24 6.60 0.11
CA GLU A 51 0.10 7.00 -0.33
C GLU A 51 0.90 7.69 0.77
N HIS A 52 0.21 8.28 1.73
CA HIS A 52 0.88 8.91 2.86
C HIS A 52 1.41 7.88 3.87
N LEU A 53 1.02 6.62 3.70
CA LEU A 53 1.45 5.55 4.59
C LEU A 53 2.45 4.62 3.93
N ILE A 54 2.63 4.76 2.62
CA ILE A 54 3.47 3.86 1.85
C ILE A 54 4.40 4.66 0.96
N LYS A 55 5.38 3.96 0.40
CA LYS A 55 6.30 4.54 -0.55
C LYS A 55 6.50 3.56 -1.69
N ILE A 56 6.51 4.07 -2.91
CA ILE A 56 6.81 3.25 -4.07
C ILE A 56 8.32 3.22 -4.22
N ILE A 57 8.86 2.02 -4.22
CA ILE A 57 10.31 1.83 -4.25
C ILE A 57 10.78 1.10 -5.50
N ASP A 58 9.94 0.94 -6.40
CA ASP A 58 10.15 0.30 -7.68
C ASP A 58 11.61 0.16 -8.11
#